data_0faa82cd7d63cd5b9de53219c518defc
#
_entry.id   0faa82cd7d63cd5b9de53219c518defc
#
_cell.length_a   1.000
_cell.length_b   1.000
_cell.length_c   1.000
_cell.angle_alpha   90.00
_cell.angle_beta   90.00
_cell.angle_gamma   90.00
#
_symmetry.space_group_name_H-M   'P 1'
#
loop_
_entity.id
_entity.type
_entity.pdbx_description
1 polymer ?
#
loop_
_entity_poly.entity_id
_entity_poly.type
_entity_poly.pdbx_seq_one_letter_code
_entity_poly.pdbx_strand_id
1 'polypeptide(L)'
;MLSRKILFFSLFLSFIFPQNTMSGYGYGSIIDNSNASSVGVSNELLPSFKSDVSLSNPSTWHNLLFSYLNTSVDVQNSVFQSNSSTNFSLSSAKLVIPWKQRMSFGIAFEPFSSREVTVNDSTQTSFTFNEEEIFYSRINSSSGGPSKGQLSFGYKLNDFDSIGSSLNIVFGSSRNTRNLIIDNENHLLQSRDYFSGTMIDLFYSTNRLNIKDKPVFLSVAYSLPIRGINVENDSYQAFLDLNDNNYHDTNDFPNVGQALFPLTQNFKEEMKINSLIIAADYEFSPKRHFQVEISNWKDSGKHNLSSSVYAGFIENKNKLSVSYIKFGQPFTRDRFNFKGSLFFQKYGAKNLENINEVGLGLGVGYNFGITGNQIDFGYKLADRSGIYLVENETLHMFSVGISIGDLWFVKRREI
;
A
#
# COMPACT_ATOMS: atom_id res chain seq x y z
N MET A 1 26.65 -22.86 18.72
CA MET A 1 25.50 -21.97 18.89
C MET A 1 25.34 -20.93 17.78
N LEU A 2 26.38 -20.61 17.01
CA LEU A 2 26.37 -19.68 15.88
C LEU A 2 25.67 -20.25 14.62
N SER A 3 25.76 -21.57 14.38
CA SER A 3 25.24 -22.22 13.18
C SER A 3 23.69 -22.23 13.08
N ARG A 4 22.98 -22.27 14.20
CA ARG A 4 21.49 -22.21 14.21
C ARG A 4 20.92 -20.83 13.93
N LYS A 5 21.66 -19.74 14.23
CA LYS A 5 21.23 -18.37 13.94
C LYS A 5 21.41 -18.00 12.47
N ILE A 6 22.43 -18.57 11.81
CA ILE A 6 22.67 -18.39 10.37
C ILE A 6 21.62 -19.14 9.55
N LEU A 7 21.18 -20.33 10.01
CA LEU A 7 20.13 -21.11 9.34
C LEU A 7 18.77 -20.38 9.36
N PHE A 8 18.45 -19.66 10.44
CA PHE A 8 17.21 -18.87 10.53
C PHE A 8 17.25 -17.63 9.61
N PHE A 9 18.42 -17.04 9.41
CA PHE A 9 18.60 -15.90 8.51
C PHE A 9 18.66 -16.33 7.04
N SER A 10 19.18 -17.51 6.72
CA SER A 10 19.21 -18.06 5.37
C SER A 10 17.84 -18.58 4.89
N LEU A 11 16.95 -19.00 5.81
CA LEU A 11 15.57 -19.38 5.47
C LEU A 11 14.72 -18.16 5.04
N PHE A 12 15.09 -16.95 5.47
CA PHE A 12 14.41 -15.71 5.06
C PHE A 12 14.88 -15.17 3.70
N LEU A 13 16.02 -15.63 3.18
CA LEU A 13 16.64 -15.11 1.95
C LEU A 13 16.31 -15.91 0.67
N SER A 14 15.61 -17.03 0.78
CA SER A 14 15.46 -17.97 -0.34
C SER A 14 14.19 -17.86 -1.17
N PHE A 15 13.33 -16.86 -0.94
CA PHE A 15 12.08 -16.73 -1.71
C PHE A 15 11.80 -15.27 -2.07
N ILE A 16 12.49 -14.76 -3.09
CA ILE A 16 12.21 -13.43 -3.62
C ILE A 16 11.87 -13.56 -5.10
N PHE A 17 10.63 -13.97 -5.39
CA PHE A 17 9.94 -13.57 -6.60
C PHE A 17 8.65 -12.89 -6.15
N PRO A 18 8.61 -11.55 -6.14
CA PRO A 18 7.41 -10.82 -5.74
C PRO A 18 6.35 -10.99 -6.82
N GLN A 19 5.21 -11.54 -6.47
CA GLN A 19 4.03 -11.58 -7.32
C GLN A 19 2.81 -11.27 -6.48
N ASN A 20 2.11 -10.20 -6.83
CA ASN A 20 0.79 -9.89 -6.32
C ASN A 20 -0.17 -9.89 -7.51
N THR A 21 -1.13 -10.81 -7.54
CA THR A 21 -2.06 -10.93 -8.66
C THR A 21 -2.82 -9.64 -8.93
N MET A 22 -3.18 -8.88 -7.88
CA MET A 22 -3.81 -7.55 -8.01
C MET A 22 -2.91 -6.51 -8.70
N SER A 23 -1.60 -6.70 -8.69
CA SER A 23 -0.64 -5.80 -9.35
C SER A 23 -0.69 -5.88 -10.89
N GLY A 24 -1.37 -6.89 -11.45
CA GLY A 24 -1.60 -7.01 -12.89
C GLY A 24 -2.68 -6.07 -13.44
N TYR A 25 -3.49 -5.45 -12.57
CA TYR A 25 -4.52 -4.49 -12.97
C TYR A 25 -3.97 -3.08 -13.04
N GLY A 26 -4.18 -2.42 -14.17
CA GLY A 26 -3.84 -1.02 -14.37
C GLY A 26 -2.43 -0.65 -13.94
N TYR A 27 -2.35 0.33 -13.06
CA TYR A 27 -1.08 0.80 -12.49
C TYR A 27 -0.72 0.13 -11.16
N GLY A 28 -1.20 -1.08 -10.97
CA GLY A 28 -0.88 -1.91 -9.83
C GLY A 28 -1.91 -1.89 -8.70
N SER A 29 -1.62 -2.68 -7.68
CA SER A 29 -2.41 -2.74 -6.45
C SER A 29 -2.21 -1.47 -5.65
N ILE A 30 -3.29 -0.72 -5.41
CA ILE A 30 -3.25 0.47 -4.56
C ILE A 30 -3.04 0.04 -3.12
N ILE A 31 -2.07 0.67 -2.48
CA ILE A 31 -1.71 0.38 -1.10
C ILE A 31 -2.52 1.31 -0.21
N ASP A 32 -3.39 0.70 0.61
CA ASP A 32 -4.10 1.41 1.66
C ASP A 32 -3.12 1.91 2.72
N ASN A 33 -3.48 2.96 3.47
CA ASN A 33 -2.65 3.46 4.56
C ASN A 33 -2.35 2.34 5.56
N SER A 34 -1.22 1.71 5.39
CA SER A 34 -0.82 0.56 6.17
C SER A 34 0.36 0.90 7.06
N ASN A 35 0.07 1.22 8.29
CA ASN A 35 1.02 0.94 9.35
C ASN A 35 0.61 -0.38 10.02
N ALA A 36 1.50 -1.03 10.73
CA ALA A 36 1.23 -2.32 11.37
C ALA A 36 0.01 -2.28 12.32
N SER A 37 -0.25 -1.12 12.92
CA SER A 37 -1.42 -0.87 13.77
C SER A 37 -2.73 -0.93 12.95
N SER A 38 -2.74 -0.34 11.75
CA SER A 38 -3.91 -0.33 10.84
C SER A 38 -4.18 -1.71 10.24
N VAL A 39 -3.14 -2.49 9.94
CA VAL A 39 -3.29 -3.86 9.43
C VAL A 39 -4.08 -4.73 10.40
N GLY A 40 -3.79 -4.63 11.70
CA GLY A 40 -4.49 -5.42 12.73
C GLY A 40 -5.97 -5.10 12.90
N VAL A 41 -6.42 -3.90 12.51
CA VAL A 41 -7.82 -3.49 12.56
C VAL A 41 -8.46 -3.40 11.18
N SER A 42 -7.68 -3.57 10.12
CA SER A 42 -8.13 -3.44 8.73
C SER A 42 -8.82 -2.10 8.43
N ASN A 43 -8.46 -1.03 9.18
CA ASN A 43 -9.00 0.32 9.05
C ASN A 43 -7.93 1.29 8.55
N GLU A 44 -8.34 2.26 7.75
CA GLU A 44 -7.46 3.29 7.19
C GLU A 44 -7.43 4.55 8.07
N LEU A 45 -8.50 4.83 8.81
CA LEU A 45 -8.69 6.07 9.57
C LEU A 45 -8.77 5.81 11.07
N LEU A 46 -7.63 5.52 11.69
CA LEU A 46 -7.54 5.31 13.12
C LEU A 46 -7.24 6.62 13.86
N PRO A 47 -8.03 6.97 14.89
CA PRO A 47 -7.69 8.09 15.75
C PRO A 47 -6.44 7.78 16.59
N SER A 48 -5.66 8.83 16.87
CA SER A 48 -4.51 8.72 17.79
C SER A 48 -5.01 8.91 19.22
N PHE A 49 -4.67 7.97 20.09
CA PHE A 49 -4.94 8.03 21.52
C PHE A 49 -3.63 8.07 22.31
N LYS A 50 -3.69 8.47 23.59
CA LYS A 50 -2.52 8.42 24.49
C LYS A 50 -1.99 7.01 24.71
N SER A 51 -2.84 5.99 24.51
CA SER A 51 -2.56 4.57 24.71
C SER A 51 -2.22 3.82 23.41
N ASP A 52 -2.44 4.44 22.26
CA ASP A 52 -2.16 3.84 20.95
C ASP A 52 -1.67 4.92 19.97
N VAL A 53 -0.44 4.77 19.52
CA VAL A 53 0.18 5.71 18.58
C VAL A 53 -0.21 5.31 17.17
N SER A 54 -1.41 5.71 16.75
CA SER A 54 -1.79 5.65 15.33
C SER A 54 -1.51 6.99 14.67
N LEU A 55 -0.78 6.98 13.57
CA LEU A 55 -0.44 8.19 12.81
C LEU A 55 -1.20 8.29 11.49
N SER A 56 -2.36 7.65 11.38
CA SER A 56 -3.16 7.63 10.14
C SER A 56 -4.10 8.83 9.99
N ASN A 57 -4.53 9.47 11.10
CA ASN A 57 -5.48 10.57 11.09
C ASN A 57 -4.88 11.89 11.61
N PRO A 58 -4.44 12.81 10.74
CA PRO A 58 -3.82 14.09 11.13
C PRO A 58 -4.68 14.96 12.04
N SER A 59 -6.01 14.91 11.91
CA SER A 59 -6.89 15.72 12.77
C SER A 59 -6.77 15.36 14.25
N THR A 60 -6.29 14.15 14.58
CA THR A 60 -6.20 13.63 15.95
C THR A 60 -4.80 13.72 16.56
N TRP A 61 -3.79 14.12 15.80
CA TRP A 61 -2.40 14.15 16.28
C TRP A 61 -2.13 15.15 17.40
N HIS A 62 -2.99 16.14 17.56
CA HIS A 62 -2.93 17.06 18.72
C HIS A 62 -3.11 16.34 20.07
N ASN A 63 -3.66 15.12 20.09
CA ASN A 63 -3.80 14.27 21.29
C ASN A 63 -2.48 13.59 21.70
N LEU A 64 -1.49 13.54 20.79
CA LEU A 64 -0.19 12.96 21.06
C LEU A 64 0.59 13.82 22.04
N LEU A 65 1.32 13.17 22.95
CA LEU A 65 2.12 13.85 23.99
C LEU A 65 3.55 14.14 23.54
N PHE A 66 4.05 13.34 22.62
CA PHE A 66 5.43 13.38 22.13
C PHE A 66 5.46 13.51 20.62
N SER A 67 6.59 13.93 20.08
CA SER A 67 6.86 13.78 18.65
C SER A 67 7.22 12.33 18.38
N TYR A 68 6.69 11.76 17.30
CA TYR A 68 6.87 10.35 16.97
C TYR A 68 7.50 10.19 15.59
N LEU A 69 8.52 9.35 15.54
CA LEU A 69 9.00 8.72 14.31
C LEU A 69 8.44 7.31 14.24
N ASN A 70 7.69 7.02 13.18
CA ASN A 70 7.16 5.69 12.91
C ASN A 70 7.75 5.16 11.62
N THR A 71 8.08 3.88 11.61
CA THR A 71 8.37 3.11 10.38
C THR A 71 7.69 1.76 10.45
N SER A 72 7.17 1.31 9.32
CA SER A 72 6.50 0.01 9.20
C SER A 72 6.94 -0.70 7.94
N VAL A 73 7.06 -2.01 8.03
CA VAL A 73 7.38 -2.91 6.92
C VAL A 73 6.35 -4.02 6.85
N ASP A 74 6.04 -4.43 5.63
CA ASP A 74 5.06 -5.47 5.34
C ASP A 74 5.71 -6.61 4.57
N VAL A 75 5.28 -7.82 4.91
CA VAL A 75 5.55 -9.04 4.16
C VAL A 75 4.21 -9.60 3.73
N GLN A 76 3.98 -9.60 2.44
CA GLN A 76 2.75 -10.13 1.83
C GLN A 76 3.06 -11.45 1.13
N ASN A 77 2.29 -12.48 1.43
CA ASN A 77 2.33 -13.76 0.76
C ASN A 77 0.96 -14.01 0.12
N SER A 78 0.94 -14.22 -1.18
CA SER A 78 -0.24 -14.56 -1.96
C SER A 78 -0.14 -16.01 -2.40
N VAL A 79 -1.19 -16.80 -2.08
CA VAL A 79 -1.29 -18.22 -2.45
C VAL A 79 -2.45 -18.39 -3.42
N PHE A 80 -2.17 -18.89 -4.61
CA PHE A 80 -3.15 -19.14 -5.65
C PHE A 80 -2.84 -20.43 -6.42
N GLN A 81 -3.84 -21.29 -6.57
CA GLN A 81 -3.67 -22.63 -7.16
C GLN A 81 -2.51 -23.40 -6.48
N SER A 82 -1.50 -23.81 -7.25
CA SER A 82 -0.28 -24.46 -6.74
C SER A 82 0.91 -23.51 -6.54
N ASN A 83 0.70 -22.22 -6.74
CA ASN A 83 1.76 -21.20 -6.69
C ASN A 83 1.64 -20.33 -5.44
N SER A 84 2.77 -19.86 -4.97
CA SER A 84 2.83 -18.86 -3.91
C SER A 84 3.85 -17.79 -4.23
N SER A 85 3.58 -16.58 -3.81
CA SER A 85 4.51 -15.47 -3.99
C SER A 85 4.62 -14.63 -2.72
N THR A 86 5.81 -14.14 -2.44
CA THR A 86 6.08 -13.31 -1.26
C THR A 86 6.68 -11.99 -1.70
N ASN A 87 6.11 -10.90 -1.22
CA ASN A 87 6.60 -9.53 -1.44
C ASN A 87 6.97 -8.90 -0.10
N PHE A 88 8.09 -8.19 -0.06
CA PHE A 88 8.54 -7.38 1.08
C PHE A 88 8.54 -5.91 0.67
N SER A 89 7.92 -5.07 1.47
CA SER A 89 7.84 -3.63 1.18
C SER A 89 7.94 -2.78 2.45
N LEU A 90 8.51 -1.57 2.30
CA LEU A 90 8.32 -0.50 3.27
C LEU A 90 6.87 -0.03 3.17
N SER A 91 6.08 -0.15 4.24
CA SER A 91 4.70 0.32 4.20
C SER A 91 4.55 1.79 4.56
N SER A 92 5.35 2.31 5.49
CA SER A 92 5.35 3.73 5.79
C SER A 92 6.58 4.17 6.57
N ALA A 93 6.96 5.44 6.39
CA ALA A 93 7.87 6.17 7.27
C ALA A 93 7.24 7.54 7.56
N LYS A 94 6.97 7.85 8.85
CA LYS A 94 6.24 9.06 9.28
C LYS A 94 6.94 9.73 10.44
N LEU A 95 7.01 11.06 10.37
CA LEU A 95 7.42 11.92 11.49
C LEU A 95 6.25 12.85 11.82
N VAL A 96 5.79 12.82 13.06
CA VAL A 96 4.67 13.65 13.54
C VAL A 96 5.11 14.46 14.76
N ILE A 97 4.81 15.75 14.75
CA ILE A 97 5.17 16.71 15.78
C ILE A 97 3.91 17.41 16.27
N PRO A 98 3.37 17.05 17.44
CA PRO A 98 2.31 17.82 18.09
C PRO A 98 2.88 19.14 18.64
N TRP A 99 2.12 20.22 18.48
CA TRP A 99 2.53 21.55 18.92
C TRP A 99 1.48 22.17 19.84
N LYS A 100 1.89 22.44 21.08
CA LYS A 100 1.05 23.06 22.13
C LYS A 100 -0.33 22.38 22.32
N GLN A 101 -0.44 21.08 22.08
CA GLN A 101 -1.68 20.29 22.20
C GLN A 101 -2.87 20.88 21.40
N ARG A 102 -2.61 21.70 20.41
CA ARG A 102 -3.62 22.34 19.57
C ARG A 102 -3.36 22.17 18.08
N MET A 103 -2.10 22.16 17.71
CA MET A 103 -1.65 21.99 16.32
C MET A 103 -0.80 20.72 16.22
N SER A 104 -0.65 20.23 15.01
CA SER A 104 0.30 19.16 14.71
C SER A 104 0.78 19.27 13.27
N PHE A 105 2.01 18.82 13.05
CA PHE A 105 2.65 18.78 11.73
C PHE A 105 3.19 17.39 11.51
N GLY A 106 3.18 16.93 10.26
CA GLY A 106 3.76 15.65 9.92
C GLY A 106 4.31 15.60 8.52
N ILE A 107 5.31 14.73 8.35
CA ILE A 107 5.89 14.38 7.06
C ILE A 107 5.83 12.86 6.97
N ALA A 108 5.40 12.34 5.82
CA ALA A 108 5.40 10.91 5.59
C ALA A 108 5.92 10.58 4.18
N PHE A 109 6.45 9.37 4.06
CA PHE A 109 6.77 8.71 2.82
C PHE A 109 6.12 7.33 2.83
N GLU A 110 5.35 7.03 1.78
CA GLU A 110 4.59 5.78 1.66
C GLU A 110 4.57 5.33 0.19
N PRO A 111 4.58 4.04 -0.09
CA PRO A 111 4.24 3.56 -1.42
C PRO A 111 2.78 3.90 -1.72
N PHE A 112 2.49 4.28 -2.97
CA PHE A 112 1.14 4.60 -3.43
C PHE A 112 0.47 3.39 -4.09
N SER A 113 1.19 2.72 -4.98
CA SER A 113 0.78 1.43 -5.54
C SER A 113 1.99 0.54 -5.81
N SER A 114 1.74 -0.78 -5.92
CA SER A 114 2.76 -1.77 -6.25
C SER A 114 2.37 -2.49 -7.54
N ARG A 115 3.33 -2.60 -8.48
CA ARG A 115 3.18 -3.30 -9.76
C ARG A 115 3.99 -4.58 -9.85
N GLU A 116 4.33 -5.18 -8.73
CA GLU A 116 5.11 -6.41 -8.69
C GLU A 116 4.25 -7.61 -9.14
N VAL A 117 4.36 -7.97 -10.43
CA VAL A 117 3.64 -9.10 -11.02
C VAL A 117 4.44 -9.70 -12.18
N THR A 118 4.40 -11.03 -12.28
CA THR A 118 4.89 -11.78 -13.45
C THR A 118 3.82 -12.77 -13.86
N VAL A 119 3.42 -12.73 -15.12
CA VAL A 119 2.44 -13.66 -15.70
C VAL A 119 3.16 -14.46 -16.77
N ASN A 120 3.23 -15.76 -16.53
CA ASN A 120 3.77 -16.69 -17.49
C ASN A 120 2.59 -17.33 -18.24
N ASP A 121 2.49 -17.02 -19.54
CA ASP A 121 1.58 -17.70 -20.44
C ASP A 121 2.28 -18.94 -20.99
N SER A 122 2.07 -20.06 -20.29
CA SER A 122 2.66 -21.36 -20.67
C SER A 122 1.95 -22.04 -21.84
N THR A 123 0.89 -21.44 -22.38
CA THR A 123 0.28 -21.95 -23.60
C THR A 123 1.25 -21.76 -24.75
N GLN A 124 1.80 -22.86 -25.26
CA GLN A 124 2.58 -22.83 -26.48
C GLN A 124 1.67 -22.34 -27.59
N THR A 125 1.91 -21.11 -28.01
CA THR A 125 1.26 -20.53 -29.17
C THR A 125 2.20 -20.74 -30.35
N SER A 126 1.68 -21.07 -31.51
CA SER A 126 2.49 -21.20 -32.71
C SER A 126 2.02 -20.24 -33.79
N PHE A 127 2.92 -19.88 -34.68
CA PHE A 127 2.61 -19.21 -35.95
C PHE A 127 3.42 -19.86 -37.06
N THR A 128 2.88 -19.85 -38.28
CA THR A 128 3.56 -20.41 -39.45
C THR A 128 4.34 -19.32 -40.17
N PHE A 129 5.64 -19.50 -40.33
CA PHE A 129 6.50 -18.63 -41.12
C PHE A 129 7.31 -19.48 -42.13
N ASN A 130 7.24 -19.16 -43.42
CA ASN A 130 7.87 -19.91 -44.50
C ASN A 130 7.59 -21.43 -44.45
N GLU A 131 6.35 -21.82 -44.19
CA GLU A 131 5.90 -23.23 -44.06
C GLU A 131 6.42 -23.95 -42.80
N GLU A 132 7.20 -23.32 -41.96
CA GLU A 132 7.63 -23.83 -40.65
C GLU A 132 6.73 -23.32 -39.54
N GLU A 133 6.36 -24.22 -38.62
CA GLU A 133 5.60 -23.87 -37.40
C GLU A 133 6.56 -23.48 -36.30
N ILE A 134 6.54 -22.20 -35.90
CA ILE A 134 7.39 -21.63 -34.85
C ILE A 134 6.57 -21.54 -33.56
N PHE A 135 7.08 -22.17 -32.52
CA PHE A 135 6.47 -22.14 -31.19
C PHE A 135 7.07 -21.02 -30.35
N TYR A 136 6.22 -20.34 -29.60
CA TYR A 136 6.67 -19.30 -28.69
C TYR A 136 5.89 -19.32 -27.38
N SER A 137 6.52 -18.87 -26.31
CA SER A 137 5.89 -18.59 -25.01
C SER A 137 6.04 -17.12 -24.65
N ARG A 138 5.16 -16.64 -23.78
CA ARG A 138 5.15 -15.22 -23.35
C ARG A 138 5.26 -15.12 -21.85
N ILE A 139 6.16 -14.22 -21.40
CA ILE A 139 6.24 -13.82 -20.01
C ILE A 139 6.04 -12.31 -19.96
N ASN A 140 5.00 -11.87 -19.25
CA ASN A 140 4.75 -10.46 -18.98
C ASN A 140 5.09 -10.16 -17.54
N SER A 141 5.99 -9.24 -17.28
CA SER A 141 6.34 -8.80 -15.93
C SER A 141 6.22 -7.30 -15.78
N SER A 142 5.85 -6.88 -14.60
CA SER A 142 5.84 -5.49 -14.21
C SER A 142 6.45 -5.36 -12.83
N SER A 143 7.24 -4.31 -12.60
CA SER A 143 7.90 -4.06 -11.32
C SER A 143 7.94 -2.58 -10.97
N GLY A 144 8.09 -2.26 -9.67
CA GLY A 144 8.10 -0.91 -9.16
C GLY A 144 6.70 -0.38 -8.85
N GLY A 145 6.51 0.92 -8.99
CA GLY A 145 5.26 1.63 -8.72
C GLY A 145 5.50 3.03 -8.17
N PRO A 146 4.47 3.88 -8.18
CA PRO A 146 4.57 5.21 -7.59
C PRO A 146 4.61 5.16 -6.08
N SER A 147 5.30 6.14 -5.51
CA SER A 147 5.33 6.48 -4.09
C SER A 147 4.69 7.83 -3.86
N LYS A 148 4.30 8.14 -2.63
CA LYS A 148 3.81 9.45 -2.23
C LYS A 148 4.63 10.02 -1.08
N GLY A 149 5.02 11.28 -1.23
CA GLY A 149 5.48 12.14 -0.14
C GLY A 149 4.31 12.94 0.40
N GLN A 150 4.15 13.02 1.71
CA GLN A 150 3.00 13.65 2.36
C GLN A 150 3.47 14.74 3.33
N LEU A 151 2.84 15.91 3.26
CA LEU A 151 2.95 16.99 4.25
C LEU A 151 1.60 17.18 4.90
N SER A 152 1.53 17.01 6.21
CA SER A 152 0.26 17.00 6.93
C SER A 152 0.23 18.06 8.03
N PHE A 153 -0.98 18.57 8.25
CA PHE A 153 -1.31 19.53 9.30
C PHE A 153 -2.58 19.10 10.01
N GLY A 154 -2.60 19.24 11.33
CA GLY A 154 -3.78 19.02 12.15
C GLY A 154 -4.02 20.20 13.10
N TYR A 155 -5.29 20.50 13.38
CA TYR A 155 -5.69 21.60 14.24
C TYR A 155 -6.93 21.25 15.06
N LYS A 156 -6.84 21.45 16.37
CA LYS A 156 -7.95 21.34 17.32
C LYS A 156 -8.77 22.64 17.28
N LEU A 157 -9.99 22.58 16.74
CA LEU A 157 -10.90 23.73 16.65
C LEU A 157 -11.43 24.10 18.04
N ASN A 158 -11.93 23.11 18.75
CA ASN A 158 -12.48 23.21 20.11
C ASN A 158 -12.29 21.87 20.84
N ASP A 159 -12.92 21.70 22.00
CA ASP A 159 -12.74 20.47 22.79
C ASP A 159 -13.36 19.23 22.17
N PHE A 160 -14.25 19.40 21.21
CA PHE A 160 -14.95 18.30 20.55
C PHE A 160 -14.50 18.08 19.10
N ASP A 161 -14.13 19.14 18.41
CA ASP A 161 -13.91 19.11 16.96
C ASP A 161 -12.47 19.38 16.59
N SER A 162 -11.98 18.66 15.62
CA SER A 162 -10.65 18.85 15.05
C SER A 162 -10.65 18.63 13.53
N ILE A 163 -9.76 19.31 12.86
CA ILE A 163 -9.57 19.22 11.41
C ILE A 163 -8.12 18.86 11.09
N GLY A 164 -7.92 18.31 9.91
CA GLY A 164 -6.60 18.05 9.37
C GLY A 164 -6.58 18.18 7.87
N SER A 165 -5.40 18.36 7.32
CA SER A 165 -5.18 18.31 5.88
C SER A 165 -3.83 17.67 5.58
N SER A 166 -3.71 17.04 4.42
CA SER A 166 -2.47 16.49 3.93
C SER A 166 -2.30 16.80 2.45
N LEU A 167 -1.15 17.32 2.07
CA LEU A 167 -0.75 17.48 0.69
C LEU A 167 0.10 16.27 0.30
N ASN A 168 -0.35 15.52 -0.69
CA ASN A 168 0.33 14.35 -1.22
C ASN A 168 0.96 14.66 -2.57
N ILE A 169 2.24 14.40 -2.71
CA ILE A 169 2.98 14.48 -3.96
C ILE A 169 3.29 13.06 -4.39
N VAL A 170 2.69 12.63 -5.51
CA VAL A 170 2.89 11.29 -6.08
C VAL A 170 3.98 11.36 -7.13
N PHE A 171 4.94 10.44 -7.07
CA PHE A 171 6.07 10.34 -7.97
C PHE A 171 6.60 8.91 -8.04
N GLY A 172 7.42 8.61 -9.02
CA GLY A 172 8.05 7.30 -9.18
C GLY A 172 7.90 6.74 -10.57
N SER A 173 8.24 5.48 -10.73
CA SER A 173 8.14 4.80 -12.02
C SER A 173 7.91 3.31 -11.85
N SER A 174 7.33 2.69 -12.88
CA SER A 174 7.27 1.24 -13.02
C SER A 174 7.87 0.82 -14.35
N ARG A 175 8.41 -0.39 -14.38
CA ARG A 175 8.94 -1.03 -15.59
C ARG A 175 8.00 -2.15 -16.00
N ASN A 176 7.70 -2.22 -17.30
CA ASN A 176 6.97 -3.32 -17.89
C ASN A 176 7.91 -4.04 -18.88
N THR A 177 8.00 -5.35 -18.75
CA THR A 177 8.78 -6.20 -19.63
C THR A 177 7.88 -7.26 -20.22
N ARG A 178 7.85 -7.35 -21.53
CA ARG A 178 7.24 -8.44 -22.27
C ARG A 178 8.35 -9.26 -22.89
N ASN A 179 8.48 -10.50 -22.47
CA ASN A 179 9.44 -11.43 -23.02
C ASN A 179 8.72 -12.42 -23.92
N LEU A 180 9.15 -12.49 -25.16
CA LEU A 180 8.73 -13.48 -26.14
C LEU A 180 9.89 -14.46 -26.31
N ILE A 181 9.70 -15.72 -25.90
CA ILE A 181 10.69 -16.77 -26.00
C ILE A 181 10.41 -17.56 -27.27
N ILE A 182 11.32 -17.48 -28.24
CA ILE A 182 11.26 -18.18 -29.51
C ILE A 182 12.56 -19.01 -29.64
N ASP A 183 12.44 -20.32 -29.85
CA ASP A 183 13.60 -21.22 -29.99
C ASP A 183 14.64 -21.08 -28.87
N ASN A 184 14.21 -20.85 -27.62
CA ASN A 184 15.02 -20.58 -26.44
C ASN A 184 15.76 -19.22 -26.43
N GLU A 185 15.48 -18.33 -27.38
CA GLU A 185 15.99 -16.97 -27.36
C GLU A 185 14.99 -15.99 -26.74
N ASN A 186 15.47 -15.08 -25.90
CA ASN A 186 14.66 -14.09 -25.20
C ASN A 186 14.57 -12.78 -25.99
N HIS A 187 13.39 -12.50 -26.54
CA HIS A 187 13.07 -11.24 -27.21
C HIS A 187 12.32 -10.33 -26.26
N LEU A 188 12.98 -9.33 -25.73
CA LEU A 188 12.46 -8.44 -24.71
C LEU A 188 11.92 -7.16 -25.31
N LEU A 189 10.72 -6.76 -24.86
CA LEU A 189 10.13 -5.45 -25.11
C LEU A 189 9.93 -4.76 -23.77
N GLN A 190 10.70 -3.71 -23.51
CA GLN A 190 10.64 -2.96 -22.25
C GLN A 190 10.03 -1.58 -22.44
N SER A 191 9.19 -1.19 -21.49
CA SER A 191 8.68 0.16 -21.37
C SER A 191 8.72 0.63 -19.92
N ARG A 192 8.66 1.93 -19.71
CA ARG A 192 8.69 2.54 -18.41
C ARG A 192 7.58 3.58 -18.28
N ASP A 193 6.77 3.46 -17.22
CA ASP A 193 5.77 4.43 -16.87
C ASP A 193 6.29 5.34 -15.77
N TYR A 194 6.22 6.66 -15.96
CA TYR A 194 6.59 7.68 -14.98
C TYR A 194 5.33 8.31 -14.42
N PHE A 195 5.27 8.42 -13.10
CA PHE A 195 4.13 8.95 -12.38
C PHE A 195 4.45 10.32 -11.78
N SER A 196 3.53 11.28 -11.95
CA SER A 196 3.64 12.59 -11.32
C SER A 196 2.25 13.17 -11.05
N GLY A 197 1.99 13.61 -9.82
CA GLY A 197 0.70 14.18 -9.47
C GLY A 197 0.65 14.77 -8.08
N THR A 198 -0.45 15.47 -7.78
CA THR A 198 -0.69 16.07 -6.47
C THR A 198 -2.14 15.86 -6.05
N MET A 199 -2.31 15.47 -4.78
CA MET A 199 -3.60 15.24 -4.15
C MET A 199 -3.67 15.97 -2.82
N ILE A 200 -4.87 16.28 -2.36
CA ILE A 200 -5.12 16.81 -1.03
C ILE A 200 -6.09 15.90 -0.29
N ASP A 201 -5.78 15.59 0.96
CA ASP A 201 -6.69 14.92 1.87
C ASP A 201 -7.16 15.92 2.93
N LEU A 202 -8.44 15.89 3.20
CA LEU A 202 -9.11 16.70 4.23
C LEU A 202 -9.67 15.77 5.30
N PHE A 203 -9.42 16.09 6.55
CA PHE A 203 -9.84 15.29 7.69
C PHE A 203 -10.69 16.13 8.65
N TYR A 204 -11.74 15.52 9.16
CA TYR A 204 -12.56 16.06 10.24
C TYR A 204 -12.79 14.98 11.27
N SER A 205 -12.68 15.32 12.54
CA SER A 205 -13.00 14.41 13.64
C SER A 205 -13.77 15.13 14.73
N THR A 206 -14.75 14.43 15.33
CA THR A 206 -15.58 14.96 16.43
C THR A 206 -15.89 13.88 17.45
N ASN A 207 -16.01 14.27 18.73
CA ASN A 207 -16.46 13.43 19.85
C ASN A 207 -17.73 13.98 20.52
N ARG A 208 -18.53 14.77 19.78
CA ARG A 208 -19.79 15.33 20.30
C ARG A 208 -20.88 14.29 20.50
N LEU A 209 -20.76 13.17 19.83
CA LEU A 209 -21.79 12.13 19.85
C LEU A 209 -21.64 11.24 21.06
N ASN A 210 -22.77 10.98 21.76
CA ASN A 210 -22.83 10.03 22.85
C ASN A 210 -23.94 9.01 22.57
N ILE A 211 -23.64 7.75 22.80
CA ILE A 211 -24.62 6.65 22.76
C ILE A 211 -24.64 6.01 24.15
N LYS A 212 -25.78 6.04 24.83
CA LYS A 212 -25.94 5.52 26.20
C LYS A 212 -24.86 6.06 27.16
N ASP A 213 -24.68 7.39 27.18
CA ASP A 213 -23.68 8.12 27.96
C ASP A 213 -22.23 7.73 27.71
N LYS A 214 -21.95 7.07 26.60
CA LYS A 214 -20.59 6.72 26.12
C LYS A 214 -20.22 7.54 24.91
N PRO A 215 -18.98 8.05 24.84
CA PRO A 215 -18.56 8.85 23.71
C PRO A 215 -18.42 8.00 22.43
N VAL A 216 -18.85 8.60 21.32
CA VAL A 216 -18.59 8.11 19.98
C VAL A 216 -17.67 9.10 19.29
N PHE A 217 -16.54 8.62 18.85
CA PHE A 217 -15.60 9.40 18.07
C PHE A 217 -15.84 9.15 16.58
N LEU A 218 -16.29 10.19 15.87
CA LEU A 218 -16.55 10.12 14.43
C LEU A 218 -15.39 10.79 13.68
N SER A 219 -14.86 10.12 12.67
CA SER A 219 -13.84 10.64 11.76
C SER A 219 -14.29 10.52 10.33
N VAL A 220 -13.99 11.54 9.53
CA VAL A 220 -14.23 11.58 8.09
C VAL A 220 -12.95 12.02 7.40
N ALA A 221 -12.56 11.33 6.34
CA ALA A 221 -11.50 11.75 5.44
C ALA A 221 -12.01 11.80 4.02
N TYR A 222 -11.60 12.83 3.28
CA TYR A 222 -11.94 13.01 1.88
C TYR A 222 -10.71 13.39 1.07
N SER A 223 -10.39 12.60 0.05
CA SER A 223 -9.23 12.81 -0.82
C SER A 223 -9.68 13.32 -2.19
N LEU A 224 -8.96 14.32 -2.69
CA LEU A 224 -9.21 14.98 -3.97
C LEU A 224 -7.92 15.10 -4.77
N PRO A 225 -7.95 14.90 -6.10
CA PRO A 225 -6.83 15.27 -6.96
C PRO A 225 -6.80 16.80 -7.14
N ILE A 226 -5.65 17.44 -6.85
CA ILE A 226 -5.40 18.85 -7.23
C ILE A 226 -5.00 18.88 -8.70
N ARG A 227 -4.09 18.01 -9.07
CA ARG A 227 -3.79 17.60 -10.44
C ARG A 227 -3.85 16.10 -10.46
N GLY A 228 -4.52 15.53 -11.45
CA GLY A 228 -4.53 14.11 -11.66
C GLY A 228 -3.09 13.57 -11.70
N ILE A 229 -2.92 12.32 -11.36
CA ILE A 229 -1.62 11.65 -11.47
C ILE A 229 -1.41 11.38 -12.96
N ASN A 230 -0.53 12.15 -13.58
CA ASN A 230 -0.12 11.92 -14.95
C ASN A 230 0.76 10.69 -15.02
N VAL A 231 0.51 9.86 -16.02
CA VAL A 231 1.33 8.71 -16.36
C VAL A 231 1.89 8.93 -17.76
N GLU A 232 3.20 9.09 -17.85
CA GLU A 232 3.94 9.22 -19.11
C GLU A 232 4.65 7.91 -19.37
N ASN A 233 4.30 7.27 -20.47
CA ASN A 233 4.95 6.04 -20.90
C ASN A 233 6.12 6.39 -21.82
N ASP A 234 7.32 5.94 -21.46
CA ASP A 234 8.50 6.06 -22.31
C ASP A 234 8.55 4.96 -23.36
N SER A 235 9.30 5.26 -24.42
CA SER A 235 9.43 4.43 -25.60
C SER A 235 9.79 2.98 -25.28
N TYR A 236 9.14 2.09 -26.00
CA TYR A 236 9.47 0.68 -26.01
C TYR A 236 10.80 0.47 -26.75
N GLN A 237 11.68 -0.31 -26.13
CA GLN A 237 12.86 -0.85 -26.78
C GLN A 237 12.66 -2.35 -26.95
N ALA A 238 12.80 -2.83 -28.19
CA ALA A 238 12.82 -4.26 -28.48
C ALA A 238 14.27 -4.68 -28.69
N PHE A 239 14.71 -5.73 -28.00
CA PHE A 239 16.05 -6.26 -28.12
C PHE A 239 16.07 -7.77 -27.85
N LEU A 240 17.06 -8.42 -28.39
CA LEU A 240 17.41 -9.81 -28.10
C LEU A 240 18.39 -9.80 -26.93
N ASP A 241 17.98 -10.37 -25.80
CA ASP A 241 18.79 -10.49 -24.61
C ASP A 241 19.74 -11.68 -24.73
N LEU A 242 20.99 -11.40 -25.14
CA LEU A 242 21.97 -12.43 -25.39
C LEU A 242 22.69 -12.95 -24.13
N ASN A 243 22.55 -12.26 -23.02
CA ASN A 243 23.20 -12.62 -21.77
C ASN A 243 22.20 -12.99 -20.65
N ASP A 244 20.90 -13.04 -20.95
CA ASP A 244 19.80 -13.43 -20.06
C ASP A 244 19.74 -12.59 -18.76
N ASN A 245 20.17 -11.32 -18.79
CA ASN A 245 20.17 -10.47 -17.63
C ASN A 245 18.89 -9.63 -17.46
N ASN A 246 17.99 -9.66 -18.44
CA ASN A 246 16.75 -8.89 -18.53
C ASN A 246 16.94 -7.36 -18.54
N TYR A 247 18.12 -6.87 -18.91
CA TYR A 247 18.42 -5.45 -19.07
C TYR A 247 19.01 -5.20 -20.44
N HIS A 248 18.58 -4.13 -21.10
CA HIS A 248 19.16 -3.73 -22.37
C HIS A 248 20.57 -3.14 -22.15
N ASP A 249 21.59 -3.80 -22.63
CA ASP A 249 22.98 -3.39 -22.48
C ASP A 249 23.80 -3.48 -23.77
N THR A 250 25.14 -3.40 -23.68
CA THR A 250 26.03 -3.42 -24.82
C THR A 250 26.24 -4.82 -25.41
N ASN A 251 25.81 -5.87 -24.72
CA ASN A 251 25.92 -7.26 -25.19
C ASN A 251 24.69 -7.69 -26.00
N ASP A 252 23.63 -6.91 -26.01
CA ASP A 252 22.35 -7.23 -26.64
C ASP A 252 22.30 -6.79 -28.11
N PHE A 253 21.29 -7.27 -28.83
CA PHE A 253 21.07 -6.87 -30.21
C PHE A 253 19.63 -6.32 -30.41
N PRO A 254 19.47 -5.08 -30.92
CA PRO A 254 20.53 -4.08 -31.05
C PRO A 254 21.09 -3.67 -29.70
N ASN A 255 22.34 -3.29 -29.60
CA ASN A 255 22.90 -2.82 -28.35
C ASN A 255 22.37 -1.43 -27.96
N VAL A 256 22.55 -1.05 -26.70
CA VAL A 256 22.16 0.28 -26.19
C VAL A 256 22.76 1.38 -27.09
N GLY A 257 21.88 2.27 -27.59
CA GLY A 257 22.27 3.36 -28.52
C GLY A 257 22.17 3.03 -30.01
N GLN A 258 21.91 1.79 -30.39
CA GLN A 258 21.69 1.36 -31.75
C GLN A 258 20.25 0.95 -32.04
N ALA A 259 19.26 1.69 -31.53
CA ALA A 259 17.86 1.40 -31.79
C ALA A 259 17.54 1.40 -33.28
N LEU A 260 17.35 0.21 -33.87
CA LEU A 260 17.02 0.04 -35.29
C LEU A 260 15.60 0.56 -35.62
N PHE A 261 14.69 0.49 -34.65
CA PHE A 261 13.31 0.97 -34.78
C PHE A 261 12.85 1.56 -33.43
N PRO A 262 12.92 2.89 -33.22
CA PRO A 262 12.34 3.49 -32.05
C PRO A 262 10.80 3.36 -32.14
N LEU A 263 10.24 2.39 -31.43
CA LEU A 263 8.81 2.34 -31.19
C LEU A 263 8.47 3.38 -30.12
N THR A 264 8.48 4.66 -30.52
CA THR A 264 8.01 5.73 -29.63
C THR A 264 6.50 5.75 -29.62
N GLN A 265 5.90 5.13 -28.66
CA GLN A 265 4.50 5.39 -28.31
C GLN A 265 4.48 6.13 -26.97
N ASN A 266 4.47 7.45 -27.05
CA ASN A 266 4.28 8.30 -25.89
C ASN A 266 2.79 8.39 -25.59
N PHE A 267 2.30 7.60 -24.65
CA PHE A 267 0.94 7.75 -24.13
C PHE A 267 0.94 8.70 -22.92
N LYS A 268 -0.02 9.61 -22.92
CA LYS A 268 -0.33 10.40 -21.73
C LYS A 268 -1.64 9.91 -21.17
N GLU A 269 -1.58 9.40 -19.99
CA GLU A 269 -2.71 8.90 -19.23
C GLU A 269 -2.84 9.70 -17.93
N GLU A 270 -3.99 9.64 -17.30
CA GLU A 270 -4.26 10.38 -16.09
C GLU A 270 -5.13 9.54 -15.15
N MET A 271 -4.69 9.38 -13.90
CA MET A 271 -5.51 8.86 -12.81
C MET A 271 -6.13 10.04 -12.05
N LYS A 272 -7.44 10.00 -11.85
CA LYS A 272 -8.22 10.99 -11.07
C LYS A 272 -8.90 10.29 -9.90
N ILE A 273 -8.22 10.27 -8.78
CA ILE A 273 -8.63 9.51 -7.62
C ILE A 273 -9.38 10.40 -6.64
N ASN A 274 -10.59 9.96 -6.28
CA ASN A 274 -11.37 10.50 -5.18
C ASN A 274 -11.62 9.41 -4.17
N SER A 275 -11.51 9.69 -2.88
CA SER A 275 -11.89 8.74 -1.84
C SER A 275 -12.63 9.41 -0.70
N LEU A 276 -13.53 8.66 -0.09
CA LEU A 276 -14.26 9.04 1.11
C LEU A 276 -14.16 7.92 2.12
N ILE A 277 -13.72 8.24 3.33
CA ILE A 277 -13.65 7.31 4.45
C ILE A 277 -14.44 7.90 5.62
N ILE A 278 -15.30 7.09 6.22
CA ILE A 278 -16.08 7.43 7.42
C ILE A 278 -15.82 6.34 8.43
N ALA A 279 -15.34 6.74 9.61
CA ALA A 279 -15.08 5.83 10.72
C ALA A 279 -15.78 6.31 11.98
N ALA A 280 -16.43 5.39 12.69
CA ALA A 280 -17.05 5.62 13.99
C ALA A 280 -16.42 4.69 15.02
N ASP A 281 -15.86 5.26 16.07
CA ASP A 281 -15.26 4.56 17.20
C ASP A 281 -16.13 4.75 18.44
N TYR A 282 -16.62 3.65 18.99
CA TYR A 282 -17.46 3.63 20.19
C TYR A 282 -16.67 3.10 21.39
N GLU A 283 -16.41 3.97 22.36
CA GLU A 283 -15.80 3.63 23.62
C GLU A 283 -16.80 3.03 24.59
N PHE A 284 -16.94 1.70 24.64
CA PHE A 284 -17.85 1.08 25.60
C PHE A 284 -17.22 0.84 26.99
N SER A 285 -15.90 0.95 27.09
CA SER A 285 -15.19 1.10 28.37
C SER A 285 -13.87 1.84 28.14
N PRO A 286 -13.22 2.43 29.18
CA PRO A 286 -12.01 3.25 29.03
C PRO A 286 -10.81 2.60 28.31
N LYS A 287 -10.89 1.29 28.07
CA LYS A 287 -9.83 0.54 27.41
C LYS A 287 -10.32 -0.26 26.20
N ARG A 288 -11.60 -0.24 25.91
CA ARG A 288 -12.20 -1.13 24.92
C ARG A 288 -13.06 -0.32 23.95
N HIS A 289 -12.72 -0.42 22.70
CA HIS A 289 -13.34 0.29 21.61
C HIS A 289 -13.88 -0.68 20.58
N PHE A 290 -14.96 -0.28 19.96
CA PHE A 290 -15.54 -0.95 18.80
C PHE A 290 -15.61 0.07 17.68
N GLN A 291 -14.95 -0.23 16.56
CA GLN A 291 -14.87 0.68 15.44
C GLN A 291 -15.52 0.08 14.20
N VAL A 292 -16.25 0.90 13.46
CA VAL A 292 -16.80 0.60 12.14
C VAL A 292 -16.25 1.62 11.16
N GLU A 293 -15.76 1.17 10.03
CA GLU A 293 -15.26 2.03 8.95
C GLU A 293 -15.87 1.61 7.61
N ILE A 294 -16.29 2.62 6.86
CA ILE A 294 -16.74 2.48 5.48
C ILE A 294 -15.83 3.35 4.63
N SER A 295 -15.24 2.78 3.59
CA SER A 295 -14.47 3.55 2.61
C SER A 295 -14.94 3.28 1.19
N ASN A 296 -14.90 4.34 0.39
CA ASN A 296 -15.14 4.31 -1.05
C ASN A 296 -13.99 5.03 -1.74
N TRP A 297 -13.44 4.41 -2.75
CA TRP A 297 -12.40 4.96 -3.61
C TRP A 297 -12.85 4.82 -5.06
N LYS A 298 -12.60 5.85 -5.88
CA LYS A 298 -12.97 5.87 -7.28
C LYS A 298 -11.90 6.57 -8.11
N ASP A 299 -11.50 5.94 -9.21
CA ASP A 299 -10.69 6.56 -10.25
C ASP A 299 -11.58 6.89 -11.47
N SER A 300 -11.58 8.15 -11.86
CA SER A 300 -12.32 8.67 -13.03
C SER A 300 -11.38 9.13 -14.15
N GLY A 301 -10.14 8.70 -14.11
CA GLY A 301 -9.10 9.05 -15.07
C GLY A 301 -9.28 8.42 -16.45
N LYS A 302 -8.33 8.70 -17.32
CA LYS A 302 -8.27 8.13 -18.67
C LYS A 302 -7.14 7.11 -18.73
N HIS A 303 -7.50 5.87 -19.01
CA HIS A 303 -6.57 4.76 -19.01
C HIS A 303 -6.48 4.09 -20.37
N ASN A 304 -5.27 3.68 -20.74
CA ASN A 304 -5.02 2.83 -21.90
C ASN A 304 -4.85 1.37 -21.43
N LEU A 305 -5.67 0.47 -21.96
CA LEU A 305 -5.66 -0.94 -21.58
C LEU A 305 -4.31 -1.62 -21.85
N SER A 306 -3.54 -1.11 -22.81
CA SER A 306 -2.20 -1.66 -23.12
C SER A 306 -1.17 -1.44 -22.01
N SER A 307 -1.42 -0.51 -21.08
CA SER A 307 -0.55 -0.26 -19.92
C SER A 307 -0.78 -1.26 -18.78
N SER A 308 -1.85 -2.06 -18.84
CA SER A 308 -2.17 -3.08 -17.85
C SER A 308 -1.71 -4.46 -18.32
N VAL A 309 -1.18 -5.28 -17.40
CA VAL A 309 -0.79 -6.68 -17.69
C VAL A 309 -2.03 -7.52 -18.03
N TYR A 310 -3.14 -7.31 -17.33
CA TYR A 310 -4.42 -8.04 -17.56
C TYR A 310 -5.39 -7.33 -18.51
N ALA A 311 -4.98 -6.23 -19.15
CA ALA A 311 -5.84 -5.38 -19.97
C ALA A 311 -7.11 -4.90 -19.24
N GLY A 312 -7.02 -4.67 -17.94
CA GLY A 312 -8.11 -4.19 -17.09
C GLY A 312 -7.61 -3.20 -16.03
N PHE A 313 -8.51 -2.36 -15.52
CA PHE A 313 -8.22 -1.35 -14.49
C PHE A 313 -9.21 -1.45 -13.35
N ILE A 314 -8.75 -1.22 -12.12
CA ILE A 314 -9.63 -1.02 -10.97
C ILE A 314 -10.13 0.42 -11.02
N GLU A 315 -11.44 0.61 -11.21
CA GLU A 315 -12.07 1.93 -11.26
C GLU A 315 -12.68 2.36 -9.91
N ASN A 316 -13.05 1.39 -9.08
CA ASN A 316 -13.61 1.68 -7.76
C ASN A 316 -13.29 0.59 -6.75
N LYS A 317 -13.30 0.99 -5.48
CA LYS A 317 -13.11 0.12 -4.32
C LYS A 317 -14.09 0.53 -3.23
N ASN A 318 -14.86 -0.41 -2.71
CA ASN A 318 -15.74 -0.22 -1.57
C ASN A 318 -15.33 -1.18 -0.47
N LYS A 319 -15.19 -0.69 0.76
CA LYS A 319 -14.79 -1.48 1.91
C LYS A 319 -15.68 -1.18 3.10
N LEU A 320 -16.02 -2.22 3.83
CA LEU A 320 -16.62 -2.17 5.14
C LEU A 320 -15.75 -2.97 6.09
N SER A 321 -15.36 -2.39 7.20
CA SER A 321 -14.64 -3.09 8.26
C SER A 321 -15.27 -2.84 9.62
N VAL A 322 -15.17 -3.86 10.47
CA VAL A 322 -15.64 -3.84 11.85
C VAL A 322 -14.50 -4.35 12.71
N SER A 323 -14.12 -3.60 13.73
CA SER A 323 -12.97 -3.94 14.56
C SER A 323 -13.24 -3.75 16.05
N TYR A 324 -12.55 -4.56 16.83
CA TYR A 324 -12.47 -4.48 18.27
C TYR A 324 -11.05 -4.16 18.69
N ILE A 325 -10.90 -3.19 19.59
CA ILE A 325 -9.60 -2.74 20.09
C ILE A 325 -9.63 -2.74 21.62
N LYS A 326 -8.66 -3.42 22.23
CA LYS A 326 -8.37 -3.30 23.65
C LYS A 326 -7.03 -2.59 23.80
N PHE A 327 -7.04 -1.40 24.40
CA PHE A 327 -5.84 -0.63 24.70
C PHE A 327 -5.17 -1.07 25.99
N GLY A 328 -3.86 -1.17 25.99
CA GLY A 328 -3.03 -1.20 27.16
C GLY A 328 -2.95 0.18 27.83
N GLN A 329 -2.38 0.24 29.00
CA GLN A 329 -2.09 1.50 29.67
C GLN A 329 -0.57 1.72 29.66
N PRO A 330 -0.08 2.79 29.03
CA PRO A 330 1.31 3.15 29.16
C PRO A 330 1.64 3.37 30.66
N PHE A 331 2.85 2.99 31.06
CA PHE A 331 3.35 3.10 32.45
C PHE A 331 2.75 2.13 33.47
N THR A 332 1.93 1.16 33.05
CA THR A 332 1.39 0.10 33.90
C THR A 332 1.95 -1.28 33.54
N ARG A 333 1.50 -2.34 34.21
CA ARG A 333 1.81 -3.72 33.82
C ARG A 333 1.05 -4.17 32.56
N ASP A 334 -0.09 -3.54 32.25
CA ASP A 334 -0.94 -3.81 31.08
C ASP A 334 -0.46 -2.95 29.90
N ARG A 335 0.63 -3.36 29.24
CA ARG A 335 1.28 -2.62 28.15
C ARG A 335 0.88 -3.07 26.75
N PHE A 336 0.02 -4.07 26.65
CA PHE A 336 -0.36 -4.66 25.37
C PHE A 336 -1.67 -4.08 24.85
N ASN A 337 -1.65 -3.65 23.60
CA ASN A 337 -2.83 -3.37 22.80
C ASN A 337 -3.19 -4.63 22.02
N PHE A 338 -4.45 -5.03 22.03
CA PHE A 338 -4.96 -6.14 21.23
C PHE A 338 -5.99 -5.63 20.25
N LYS A 339 -5.89 -6.04 19.01
CA LYS A 339 -6.72 -5.59 17.90
C LYS A 339 -7.23 -6.80 17.13
N GLY A 340 -8.49 -6.74 16.70
CA GLY A 340 -9.07 -7.76 15.82
C GLY A 340 -10.14 -7.15 14.94
N SER A 341 -10.25 -7.59 13.69
CA SER A 341 -11.17 -7.06 12.72
C SER A 341 -11.70 -8.11 11.76
N LEU A 342 -12.86 -7.80 11.19
CA LEU A 342 -13.42 -8.46 10.02
C LEU A 342 -13.67 -7.37 8.97
N PHE A 343 -13.43 -7.68 7.71
CA PHE A 343 -13.66 -6.74 6.63
C PHE A 343 -14.18 -7.45 5.38
N PHE A 344 -14.93 -6.69 4.62
CA PHE A 344 -15.37 -7.03 3.28
C PHE A 344 -14.98 -5.91 2.33
N GLN A 345 -14.42 -6.24 1.17
CA GLN A 345 -14.00 -5.30 0.17
C GLN A 345 -14.39 -5.77 -1.22
N LYS A 346 -14.87 -4.83 -2.04
CA LYS A 346 -15.24 -5.08 -3.44
C LYS A 346 -14.51 -4.10 -4.33
N TYR A 347 -13.88 -4.64 -5.36
CA TYR A 347 -13.24 -3.86 -6.41
C TYR A 347 -14.06 -3.98 -7.69
N GLY A 348 -14.39 -2.85 -8.30
CA GLY A 348 -14.97 -2.79 -9.63
C GLY A 348 -13.87 -2.66 -10.66
N ALA A 349 -13.75 -3.65 -11.52
CA ALA A 349 -12.76 -3.68 -12.59
C ALA A 349 -13.40 -3.35 -13.92
N LYS A 350 -12.76 -2.45 -14.69
CA LYS A 350 -13.17 -2.16 -16.06
C LYS A 350 -12.69 -3.26 -16.99
N ASN A 351 -13.56 -3.74 -17.85
CA ASN A 351 -13.36 -4.81 -18.82
C ASN A 351 -13.07 -6.21 -18.24
N LEU A 352 -13.13 -6.36 -16.93
CA LEU A 352 -12.93 -7.63 -16.22
C LEU A 352 -14.02 -7.80 -15.17
N GLU A 353 -14.08 -8.98 -14.56
CA GLU A 353 -15.01 -9.25 -13.47
C GLU A 353 -14.68 -8.47 -12.21
N ASN A 354 -15.67 -8.20 -11.38
CA ASN A 354 -15.46 -7.57 -10.08
C ASN A 354 -14.77 -8.54 -9.13
N ILE A 355 -13.86 -8.01 -8.34
CA ILE A 355 -13.12 -8.79 -7.34
C ILE A 355 -13.76 -8.56 -5.98
N ASN A 356 -14.02 -9.64 -5.26
CA ASN A 356 -14.49 -9.60 -3.88
C ASN A 356 -13.39 -10.11 -2.96
N GLU A 357 -13.16 -9.40 -1.85
CA GLU A 357 -12.18 -9.76 -0.83
C GLU A 357 -12.88 -9.79 0.53
N VAL A 358 -12.75 -10.90 1.25
CA VAL A 358 -13.25 -11.06 2.63
C VAL A 358 -12.08 -11.49 3.49
N GLY A 359 -11.95 -10.88 4.66
CA GLY A 359 -10.82 -11.23 5.50
C GLY A 359 -10.97 -10.81 6.95
N LEU A 360 -9.93 -11.16 7.69
CA LEU A 360 -9.76 -10.83 9.09
C LEU A 360 -8.39 -10.17 9.33
N GLY A 361 -8.35 -9.30 10.33
CA GLY A 361 -7.13 -8.68 10.83
C GLY A 361 -6.92 -9.02 12.30
N LEU A 362 -5.68 -9.23 12.69
CA LEU A 362 -5.25 -9.41 14.08
C LEU A 362 -4.05 -8.50 14.33
N GLY A 363 -4.01 -7.86 15.51
CA GLY A 363 -2.90 -6.96 15.84
C GLY A 363 -2.54 -7.02 17.32
N VAL A 364 -1.25 -6.86 17.58
CA VAL A 364 -0.71 -6.72 18.94
C VAL A 364 0.27 -5.56 18.95
N GLY A 365 -0.01 -4.57 19.81
CA GLY A 365 0.90 -3.46 20.09
C GLY A 365 1.51 -3.62 21.48
N TYR A 366 2.79 -3.31 21.62
CA TYR A 366 3.49 -3.28 22.89
C TYR A 366 4.06 -1.91 23.18
N ASN A 367 3.56 -1.29 24.25
CA ASN A 367 4.02 0.01 24.72
C ASN A 367 5.21 -0.13 25.66
N PHE A 368 6.31 0.57 25.39
CA PHE A 368 7.53 0.52 26.19
C PHE A 368 8.16 1.90 26.40
N GLY A 369 9.08 1.99 27.33
CA GLY A 369 9.77 3.25 27.65
C GLY A 369 8.88 4.27 28.37
N ILE A 370 9.44 5.42 28.66
CA ILE A 370 8.79 6.54 29.38
C ILE A 370 8.01 7.44 28.40
N THR A 371 8.40 7.46 27.14
CA THR A 371 7.83 8.33 26.10
C THR A 371 6.68 7.67 25.34
N GLY A 372 6.23 6.48 25.77
CA GLY A 372 5.15 5.76 25.09
C GLY A 372 5.55 5.24 23.71
N ASN A 373 6.78 4.74 23.58
CA ASN A 373 7.21 4.03 22.39
C ASN A 373 6.35 2.79 22.20
N GLN A 374 6.10 2.42 20.95
CA GLN A 374 5.22 1.30 20.61
C GLN A 374 5.85 0.45 19.51
N ILE A 375 5.75 -0.86 19.66
CA ILE A 375 5.98 -1.83 18.58
C ILE A 375 4.65 -2.48 18.27
N ASP A 376 4.25 -2.47 17.00
CA ASP A 376 3.04 -3.09 16.51
C ASP A 376 3.37 -4.28 15.62
N PHE A 377 2.60 -5.34 15.79
CA PHE A 377 2.55 -6.49 14.90
C PHE A 377 1.14 -6.60 14.35
N GLY A 378 1.00 -6.62 13.04
CA GLY A 378 -0.26 -6.80 12.34
C GLY A 378 -0.23 -8.07 11.50
N TYR A 379 -1.35 -8.76 11.42
CA TYR A 379 -1.58 -9.87 10.51
C TYR A 379 -2.94 -9.72 9.85
N LYS A 380 -2.97 -9.84 8.54
CA LYS A 380 -4.19 -9.85 7.73
C LYS A 380 -4.25 -11.14 6.94
N LEU A 381 -5.40 -11.81 7.01
CA LEU A 381 -5.74 -12.95 6.19
C LEU A 381 -6.95 -12.57 5.35
N ALA A 382 -6.90 -12.78 4.05
CA ALA A 382 -8.01 -12.50 3.16
C ALA A 382 -8.12 -13.52 2.03
N ASP A 383 -9.35 -13.83 1.66
CA ASP A 383 -9.67 -14.59 0.45
C ASP A 383 -10.23 -13.64 -0.59
N ARG A 384 -9.70 -13.75 -1.80
CA ARG A 384 -10.09 -12.99 -2.99
C ARG A 384 -10.66 -13.90 -4.05
N SER A 385 -11.74 -13.47 -4.68
CA SER A 385 -12.38 -14.17 -5.80
C SER A 385 -12.62 -13.20 -6.95
N GLY A 386 -12.69 -13.74 -8.19
CA GLY A 386 -12.93 -12.95 -9.40
C GLY A 386 -11.67 -12.30 -9.99
N ILE A 387 -10.48 -12.75 -9.60
CA ILE A 387 -9.22 -12.27 -10.19
C ILE A 387 -9.03 -12.91 -11.56
N TYR A 388 -8.64 -12.10 -12.54
CA TYR A 388 -8.36 -12.57 -13.91
C TYR A 388 -7.25 -13.63 -13.91
N LEU A 389 -7.45 -14.74 -14.61
CA LEU A 389 -6.58 -15.92 -14.68
C LEU A 389 -6.41 -16.72 -13.37
N VAL A 390 -6.97 -16.25 -12.27
CA VAL A 390 -6.86 -16.89 -10.96
C VAL A 390 -8.25 -16.90 -10.32
N GLU A 391 -8.88 -18.04 -10.16
CA GLU A 391 -10.23 -18.11 -9.60
C GLU A 391 -10.29 -17.60 -8.17
N ASN A 392 -9.36 -18.05 -7.35
CA ASN A 392 -9.26 -17.67 -5.93
C ASN A 392 -7.81 -17.45 -5.51
N GLU A 393 -7.60 -16.46 -4.65
CA GLU A 393 -6.32 -16.14 -4.03
C GLU A 393 -6.49 -15.99 -2.53
N THR A 394 -5.65 -16.65 -1.75
CA THR A 394 -5.54 -16.41 -0.31
C THR A 394 -4.34 -15.52 -0.04
N LEU A 395 -4.58 -14.38 0.62
CA LEU A 395 -3.59 -13.38 0.96
C LEU A 395 -3.24 -13.47 2.44
N HIS A 396 -1.95 -13.62 2.75
CA HIS A 396 -1.38 -13.47 4.07
C HIS A 396 -0.50 -12.23 4.10
N MET A 397 -0.76 -11.30 5.00
CA MET A 397 0.06 -10.10 5.16
C MET A 397 0.51 -9.98 6.62
N PHE A 398 1.81 -9.89 6.82
CA PHE A 398 2.44 -9.62 8.11
C PHE A 398 3.02 -8.22 8.10
N SER A 399 2.74 -7.46 9.13
CA SER A 399 3.24 -6.10 9.26
C SER A 399 3.94 -5.93 10.61
N VAL A 400 5.06 -5.24 10.59
CA VAL A 400 5.80 -4.87 11.80
C VAL A 400 6.08 -3.38 11.75
N GLY A 401 5.71 -2.67 12.81
CA GLY A 401 5.92 -1.24 12.93
C GLY A 401 6.56 -0.87 14.25
N ILE A 402 7.36 0.17 14.23
CA ILE A 402 7.94 0.78 15.43
C ILE A 402 7.66 2.27 15.44
N SER A 403 7.14 2.75 16.57
CA SER A 403 6.92 4.17 16.85
C SER A 403 7.81 4.58 18.01
N ILE A 404 8.72 5.53 17.76
CA ILE A 404 9.64 6.06 18.76
C ILE A 404 9.24 7.49 19.07
N GLY A 405 8.90 7.76 20.33
CA GLY A 405 8.51 9.08 20.82
C GLY A 405 9.63 9.77 21.57
N ASP A 406 9.77 11.07 21.37
CA ASP A 406 10.69 11.92 22.14
C ASP A 406 10.09 13.32 22.33
N LEU A 407 10.60 14.03 23.32
CA LEU A 407 10.28 15.43 23.59
C LEU A 407 11.15 16.31 22.69
N TRP A 408 10.61 16.69 21.54
CA TRP A 408 11.25 17.67 20.66
C TRP A 408 10.79 19.08 21.03
N PHE A 409 11.71 20.06 20.95
CA PHE A 409 11.45 21.48 21.24
C PHE A 409 11.18 21.84 22.70
N VAL A 410 11.45 20.97 23.64
CA VAL A 410 11.53 21.35 25.05
C VAL A 410 12.94 21.81 25.34
N LYS A 411 13.12 23.07 25.77
CA LYS A 411 14.41 23.53 26.35
C LYS A 411 14.74 22.57 27.50
N ARG A 412 15.73 21.71 27.32
CA ARG A 412 16.35 21.02 28.46
C ARG A 412 16.85 22.13 29.40
N ARG A 413 16.22 22.26 30.55
CA ARG A 413 16.86 23.01 31.65
C ARG A 413 18.09 22.19 32.01
N GLU A 414 19.26 22.74 31.71
CA GLU A 414 20.50 22.25 32.30
C GLU A 414 20.31 22.37 33.82
N ILE A 415 20.33 21.21 34.50
CA ILE A 415 20.30 21.08 35.96
C ILE A 415 21.79 21.13 36.41
#